data_07b767b3c6998a177dc51a3920cfc2f0
#
_entry.id   07b767b3c6998a177dc51a3920cfc2f0
#
_cell.length_a   1.000
_cell.length_b   1.000
_cell.length_c   1.000
_cell.angle_alpha   90.00
_cell.angle_beta   90.00
_cell.angle_gamma   90.00
#
_symmetry.space_group_name_H-M   'P 1'
#
loop_
_entity.id
_entity.type
_entity.pdbx_description
1 polymer ?
#
loop_
_entity_poly.entity_id
_entity_poly.type
_entity_poly.pdbx_seq_one_letter_code
_entity_poly.pdbx_strand_id
1 'polypeptide(L)'
;MNSLPLVSVIIPGYNHAPFLQERIESVLGQTYPHIEVIMLDDASGDESAEIMQSYAQHKHVSHVIINKENSGNTFLQWQKGLAQAQGEYVWIAESDDVAHTNFLTALMEPLIKTPDAVMAFSWSTMIDEHGKPLPYSWDETKRFCAPGVYDSRPFCLQRMMFKNLMYNASMVVFRKECAANVNPQFMQYRHSGDWLFWFDIARQGKICEVPQKLNSFRQHANKVSNEALQKADLAEICAIQQYVAQTLQLNNYQWRCLRGRQSKRLNKSQYPDKETLRQQFPKIYKASPIDYVTYTLDKLFNFSGMQ
;
A
#
# COMPACT_ATOMS: atom_id res chain seq x y z
N MET A 1 -22.34 1.12 26.28
CA MET A 1 -21.05 1.55 25.71
C MET A 1 -20.82 0.70 24.51
N ASN A 2 -20.72 1.28 23.31
CA ASN A 2 -20.38 0.47 22.12
C ASN A 2 -18.98 -0.11 22.34
N SER A 3 -18.84 -1.43 22.18
CA SER A 3 -17.52 -2.07 22.23
C SER A 3 -16.64 -1.50 21.13
N LEU A 4 -15.35 -1.34 21.40
CA LEU A 4 -14.39 -0.96 20.36
C LEU A 4 -14.42 -1.99 19.21
N PRO A 5 -14.35 -1.57 17.93
CA PRO A 5 -14.29 -2.50 16.80
C PRO A 5 -13.08 -3.44 16.89
N LEU A 6 -13.23 -4.70 16.49
CA LEU A 6 -12.11 -5.64 16.41
C LEU A 6 -11.23 -5.30 15.21
N VAL A 7 -9.92 -5.29 15.40
CA VAL A 7 -8.91 -5.15 14.34
C VAL A 7 -8.19 -6.48 14.17
N SER A 8 -8.26 -7.06 12.97
CA SER A 8 -7.45 -8.23 12.59
C SER A 8 -6.10 -7.75 12.08
N VAL A 9 -5.03 -8.14 12.76
CA VAL A 9 -3.65 -7.84 12.36
C VAL A 9 -3.09 -9.06 11.64
N ILE A 10 -2.76 -8.90 10.36
CA ILE A 10 -2.19 -9.94 9.51
C ILE A 10 -0.68 -9.70 9.42
N ILE A 11 0.13 -10.66 9.84
CA ILE A 11 1.59 -10.62 9.76
C ILE A 11 2.03 -11.66 8.72
N PRO A 12 2.21 -11.29 7.43
CA PRO A 12 2.78 -12.17 6.43
C PRO A 12 4.30 -12.16 6.55
N GLY A 13 4.95 -13.31 6.47
CA GLY A 13 6.41 -13.44 6.57
C GLY A 13 7.00 -14.48 5.62
N TYR A 14 8.21 -14.19 5.14
CA TYR A 14 9.04 -15.11 4.40
C TYR A 14 10.51 -14.74 4.57
N ASN A 15 11.28 -15.61 5.26
CA ASN A 15 12.72 -15.42 5.53
C ASN A 15 13.03 -14.07 6.21
N HIS A 16 12.28 -13.72 7.24
CA HIS A 16 12.42 -12.47 8.01
C HIS A 16 12.72 -12.71 9.50
N ALA A 17 13.29 -13.87 9.88
CA ALA A 17 13.63 -14.20 11.26
C ALA A 17 14.35 -13.07 12.03
N PRO A 18 15.31 -12.31 11.44
CA PRO A 18 16.00 -11.23 12.15
C PRO A 18 15.11 -10.07 12.59
N PHE A 19 13.95 -9.87 11.96
CA PHE A 19 13.06 -8.72 12.20
C PHE A 19 11.74 -9.13 12.85
N LEU A 20 11.38 -10.40 12.72
CA LEU A 20 10.04 -10.90 12.97
C LEU A 20 9.63 -10.79 14.45
N GLN A 21 10.53 -11.05 15.38
CA GLN A 21 10.25 -10.92 16.81
C GLN A 21 9.89 -9.47 17.15
N GLU A 22 10.69 -8.50 16.72
CA GLU A 22 10.43 -7.08 16.94
C GLU A 22 9.07 -6.64 16.35
N ARG A 23 8.73 -7.14 15.15
CA ARG A 23 7.40 -6.89 14.55
C ARG A 23 6.28 -7.45 15.41
N ILE A 24 6.34 -8.72 15.81
CA ILE A 24 5.29 -9.36 16.62
C ILE A 24 5.11 -8.61 17.94
N GLU A 25 6.19 -8.29 18.64
CA GLU A 25 6.15 -7.55 19.90
C GLU A 25 5.57 -6.13 19.72
N SER A 26 5.89 -5.43 18.62
CA SER A 26 5.32 -4.12 18.31
C SER A 26 3.81 -4.16 18.03
N VAL A 27 3.30 -5.28 17.53
CA VAL A 27 1.86 -5.53 17.33
C VAL A 27 1.18 -5.90 18.64
N LEU A 28 1.74 -6.82 19.41
CA LEU A 28 1.16 -7.25 20.68
C LEU A 28 1.20 -6.16 21.76
N GLY A 29 2.14 -5.21 21.64
CA GLY A 29 2.30 -4.05 22.50
C GLY A 29 1.41 -2.84 22.13
N GLN A 30 0.45 -2.97 21.22
CA GLN A 30 -0.44 -1.86 20.86
C GLN A 30 -1.34 -1.45 22.02
N THR A 31 -1.54 -0.14 22.19
CA THR A 31 -2.45 0.42 23.21
C THR A 31 -3.93 0.20 22.87
N TYR A 32 -4.26 -0.12 21.64
CA TYR A 32 -5.61 -0.50 21.23
C TYR A 32 -5.89 -1.95 21.66
N PRO A 33 -6.87 -2.19 22.57
CA PRO A 33 -6.96 -3.46 23.26
C PRO A 33 -7.69 -4.57 22.49
N HIS A 34 -8.47 -4.23 21.47
CA HIS A 34 -9.36 -5.18 20.78
C HIS A 34 -8.77 -5.61 19.44
N ILE A 35 -7.79 -6.50 19.52
CA ILE A 35 -7.08 -7.05 18.36
C ILE A 35 -7.11 -8.58 18.35
N GLU A 36 -7.06 -9.15 17.15
CA GLU A 36 -6.62 -10.51 16.88
C GLU A 36 -5.41 -10.49 15.95
N VAL A 37 -4.52 -11.45 16.09
CA VAL A 37 -3.28 -11.54 15.30
C VAL A 37 -3.27 -12.84 14.53
N ILE A 38 -3.06 -12.76 13.21
CA ILE A 38 -2.99 -13.85 12.26
C ILE A 38 -1.59 -13.81 11.65
N MET A 39 -0.77 -14.80 11.96
CA MET A 39 0.59 -14.94 11.46
C MET A 39 0.64 -15.95 10.33
N LEU A 40 1.31 -15.61 9.26
CA LEU A 40 1.40 -16.42 8.04
C LEU A 40 2.86 -16.53 7.62
N ASP A 41 3.41 -17.74 7.69
CA ASP A 41 4.73 -18.05 7.16
C ASP A 41 4.61 -18.71 5.79
N ASP A 42 5.27 -18.15 4.79
CA ASP A 42 5.22 -18.61 3.39
C ASP A 42 6.29 -19.65 3.07
N ALA A 43 6.43 -20.67 3.93
CA ALA A 43 7.44 -21.73 3.85
C ALA A 43 8.88 -21.16 3.92
N SER A 44 9.17 -20.41 4.98
CA SER A 44 10.50 -19.89 5.25
C SER A 44 11.54 -20.99 5.41
N GLY A 45 12.77 -20.71 4.99
CA GLY A 45 13.92 -21.59 5.18
C GLY A 45 14.81 -21.19 6.38
N ASP A 46 14.43 -20.11 7.08
CA ASP A 46 15.07 -19.64 8.33
C ASP A 46 14.17 -19.93 9.54
N GLU A 47 14.50 -19.39 10.71
CA GLU A 47 13.76 -19.60 11.97
C GLU A 47 12.44 -18.83 12.05
N SER A 48 11.92 -18.26 10.96
CA SER A 48 10.67 -17.45 10.96
C SER A 48 9.47 -18.27 11.45
N ALA A 49 9.33 -19.51 10.97
CA ALA A 49 8.22 -20.39 11.34
C ALA A 49 8.24 -20.71 12.85
N GLU A 50 9.41 -21.05 13.41
CA GLU A 50 9.61 -21.34 14.82
C GLU A 50 9.31 -20.12 15.70
N ILE A 51 9.76 -18.92 15.27
CA ILE A 51 9.46 -17.67 15.96
C ILE A 51 7.94 -17.46 16.00
N MET A 52 7.23 -17.53 14.87
CA MET A 52 5.77 -17.38 14.86
C MET A 52 5.06 -18.40 15.75
N GLN A 53 5.52 -19.66 15.71
CA GLN A 53 4.93 -20.75 16.49
C GLN A 53 5.12 -20.54 18.01
N SER A 54 6.20 -19.88 18.44
CA SER A 54 6.43 -19.57 19.86
C SER A 54 5.37 -18.63 20.45
N TYR A 55 4.70 -17.83 19.62
CA TYR A 55 3.61 -16.94 20.05
C TYR A 55 2.20 -17.56 19.90
N ALA A 56 2.07 -18.82 19.44
CA ALA A 56 0.77 -19.44 19.15
C ALA A 56 -0.19 -19.49 20.35
N GLN A 57 0.31 -19.49 21.58
CA GLN A 57 -0.49 -19.51 22.81
C GLN A 57 -0.78 -18.11 23.38
N HIS A 58 -0.33 -17.05 22.71
CA HIS A 58 -0.60 -15.68 23.17
C HIS A 58 -2.07 -15.32 22.99
N LYS A 59 -2.70 -14.70 24.00
CA LYS A 59 -4.15 -14.40 24.06
C LYS A 59 -4.73 -13.65 22.85
N HIS A 60 -3.92 -12.88 22.14
CA HIS A 60 -4.33 -12.14 20.95
C HIS A 60 -4.03 -12.88 19.64
N VAL A 61 -3.28 -13.97 19.66
CA VAL A 61 -2.97 -14.77 18.47
C VAL A 61 -4.10 -15.74 18.20
N SER A 62 -4.82 -15.53 17.09
CA SER A 62 -5.90 -16.42 16.67
C SER A 62 -5.42 -17.53 15.74
N HIS A 63 -4.42 -17.24 14.90
CA HIS A 63 -3.90 -18.18 13.92
C HIS A 63 -2.39 -18.05 13.75
N VAL A 64 -1.70 -19.19 13.65
CA VAL A 64 -0.34 -19.32 13.10
C VAL A 64 -0.41 -20.35 12.00
N ILE A 65 -0.20 -19.93 10.76
CA ILE A 65 -0.34 -20.77 9.57
C ILE A 65 0.99 -20.83 8.84
N ILE A 66 1.57 -22.02 8.78
CA ILE A 66 2.83 -22.30 8.09
C ILE A 66 2.50 -22.98 6.76
N ASN A 67 2.91 -22.39 5.65
CA ASN A 67 2.73 -22.98 4.33
C ASN A 67 3.66 -24.18 4.14
N LYS A 68 3.23 -25.15 3.35
CA LYS A 68 4.09 -26.28 2.97
C LYS A 68 5.08 -25.92 1.86
N GLU A 69 4.69 -25.00 1.00
CA GLU A 69 5.44 -24.53 -0.16
C GLU A 69 5.32 -23.02 -0.25
N ASN A 70 6.39 -22.36 -0.71
CA ASN A 70 6.40 -20.91 -0.93
C ASN A 70 5.45 -20.53 -2.07
N SER A 71 4.58 -19.59 -1.81
CA SER A 71 3.62 -19.09 -2.82
C SER A 71 4.26 -18.17 -3.86
N GLY A 72 5.45 -17.64 -3.58
CA GLY A 72 6.16 -16.70 -4.44
C GLY A 72 5.52 -15.32 -4.56
N ASN A 73 4.47 -15.04 -3.76
CA ASN A 73 3.71 -13.79 -3.87
C ASN A 73 3.09 -13.36 -2.55
N THR A 74 3.52 -12.20 -2.02
CA THR A 74 3.01 -11.65 -0.75
C THR A 74 1.50 -11.38 -0.78
N PHE A 75 0.91 -11.04 -1.94
CA PHE A 75 -0.51 -10.74 -2.05
C PHE A 75 -1.39 -11.99 -1.85
N LEU A 76 -0.88 -13.18 -2.15
CA LEU A 76 -1.55 -14.44 -1.82
C LEU A 76 -1.60 -14.65 -0.30
N GLN A 77 -0.55 -14.24 0.43
CA GLN A 77 -0.55 -14.25 1.89
C GLN A 77 -1.54 -13.22 2.45
N TRP A 78 -1.63 -12.01 1.85
CA TRP A 78 -2.66 -11.04 2.25
C TRP A 78 -4.08 -11.63 2.10
N GLN A 79 -4.38 -12.23 0.95
CA GLN A 79 -5.68 -12.86 0.72
C GLN A 79 -5.96 -13.98 1.73
N LYS A 80 -4.96 -14.83 2.03
CA LYS A 80 -5.08 -15.91 3.00
C LYS A 80 -5.37 -15.36 4.40
N GLY A 81 -4.68 -14.30 4.82
CA GLY A 81 -4.93 -13.63 6.09
C GLY A 81 -6.31 -12.98 6.15
N LEU A 82 -6.73 -12.29 5.08
CA LEU A 82 -8.06 -11.69 4.97
C LEU A 82 -9.19 -12.72 5.10
N ALA A 83 -8.99 -13.94 4.59
CA ALA A 83 -9.94 -15.02 4.71
C ALA A 83 -10.12 -15.53 6.16
N GLN A 84 -9.10 -15.40 7.01
CA GLN A 84 -9.14 -15.76 8.43
C GLN A 84 -9.61 -14.61 9.33
N ALA A 85 -9.47 -13.37 8.88
CA ALA A 85 -9.78 -12.18 9.67
C ALA A 85 -11.27 -12.13 10.07
N GLN A 86 -11.54 -11.86 11.36
CA GLN A 86 -12.90 -11.71 11.91
C GLN A 86 -13.22 -10.25 12.26
N GLY A 87 -12.19 -9.38 12.33
CA GLY A 87 -12.34 -7.98 12.67
C GLY A 87 -13.08 -7.17 11.61
N GLU A 88 -13.72 -6.09 12.06
CA GLU A 88 -14.32 -5.07 11.18
C GLU A 88 -13.25 -4.32 10.39
N TYR A 89 -12.07 -4.17 10.99
CA TYR A 89 -10.92 -3.52 10.38
C TYR A 89 -9.76 -4.49 10.26
N VAL A 90 -8.88 -4.22 9.29
CA VAL A 90 -7.68 -5.01 9.04
C VAL A 90 -6.46 -4.11 9.00
N TRP A 91 -5.37 -4.60 9.55
CA TRP A 91 -4.03 -4.07 9.43
C TRP A 91 -3.10 -5.15 8.86
N ILE A 92 -2.52 -4.91 7.68
CA ILE A 92 -1.46 -5.77 7.12
C ILE A 92 -0.13 -5.25 7.66
N ALA A 93 0.47 -6.00 8.55
CA ALA A 93 1.67 -5.63 9.30
C ALA A 93 2.87 -6.46 8.76
N GLU A 94 3.54 -5.96 7.71
CA GLU A 94 4.67 -6.65 7.08
C GLU A 94 5.75 -7.01 8.10
N SER A 95 6.30 -8.22 7.98
CA SER A 95 7.12 -8.87 9.02
C SER A 95 8.49 -8.23 9.28
N ASP A 96 8.94 -7.33 8.41
CA ASP A 96 10.23 -6.62 8.50
C ASP A 96 10.12 -5.19 9.09
N ASP A 97 8.90 -4.70 9.34
CA ASP A 97 8.66 -3.35 9.85
C ASP A 97 8.44 -3.31 11.37
N VAL A 98 8.31 -2.10 11.94
CA VAL A 98 7.98 -1.89 13.36
C VAL A 98 6.92 -0.83 13.51
N ALA A 99 6.00 -0.98 14.44
CA ALA A 99 4.97 0.00 14.73
C ALA A 99 5.17 0.69 16.09
N HIS A 100 4.85 1.98 16.15
CA HIS A 100 4.73 2.69 17.42
C HIS A 100 3.55 2.10 18.24
N THR A 101 3.67 2.06 19.55
CA THR A 101 2.64 1.49 20.44
C THR A 101 1.24 2.11 20.29
N ASN A 102 1.16 3.35 19.85
CA ASN A 102 -0.10 4.08 19.63
C ASN A 102 -0.61 4.01 18.19
N PHE A 103 0.01 3.22 17.30
CA PHE A 103 -0.36 3.18 15.89
C PHE A 103 -1.85 2.87 15.69
N LEU A 104 -2.34 1.75 16.23
CA LEU A 104 -3.74 1.39 16.10
C LEU A 104 -4.68 2.39 16.75
N THR A 105 -4.39 2.87 17.98
CA THR A 105 -5.23 3.85 18.66
C THR A 105 -5.38 5.13 17.82
N ALA A 106 -4.28 5.63 17.25
CA ALA A 106 -4.27 6.85 16.46
C ALA A 106 -5.03 6.71 15.12
N LEU A 107 -4.96 5.53 14.47
CA LEU A 107 -5.65 5.31 13.19
C LEU A 107 -7.13 4.93 13.39
N MET A 108 -7.46 4.20 14.44
CA MET A 108 -8.84 3.82 14.74
C MET A 108 -9.70 5.00 15.20
N GLU A 109 -9.11 5.99 15.87
CA GLU A 109 -9.86 7.16 16.32
C GLU A 109 -10.59 7.91 15.19
N PRO A 110 -9.93 8.34 14.09
CA PRO A 110 -10.61 8.99 12.96
C PRO A 110 -11.51 8.02 12.18
N LEU A 111 -11.19 6.73 12.08
CA LEU A 111 -12.06 5.73 11.44
C LEU A 111 -13.40 5.56 12.17
N ILE A 112 -13.37 5.53 13.50
CA ILE A 112 -14.59 5.43 14.32
C ILE A 112 -15.40 6.73 14.25
N LYS A 113 -14.74 7.88 14.21
CA LYS A 113 -15.40 9.21 14.14
C LYS A 113 -15.97 9.51 12.76
N THR A 114 -15.54 8.82 11.71
CA THR A 114 -15.94 9.04 10.31
C THR A 114 -16.53 7.75 9.74
N PRO A 115 -17.84 7.49 9.90
CA PRO A 115 -18.45 6.21 9.54
C PRO A 115 -18.31 5.81 8.06
N ASP A 116 -18.17 6.78 7.16
CA ASP A 116 -17.95 6.59 5.73
C ASP A 116 -16.45 6.54 5.34
N ALA A 117 -15.53 6.55 6.33
CA ALA A 117 -14.12 6.32 6.07
C ALA A 117 -13.83 4.83 5.91
N VAL A 118 -13.11 4.48 4.85
CA VAL A 118 -12.76 3.10 4.49
C VAL A 118 -11.33 2.74 4.88
N MET A 119 -10.46 3.72 5.07
CA MET A 119 -9.09 3.52 5.51
C MET A 119 -8.53 4.74 6.24
N ALA A 120 -7.55 4.48 7.12
CA ALA A 120 -6.68 5.49 7.70
C ALA A 120 -5.22 5.08 7.49
N PHE A 121 -4.34 6.05 7.35
CA PHE A 121 -2.91 5.81 7.24
C PHE A 121 -2.09 6.82 8.03
N SER A 122 -0.95 6.38 8.53
CA SER A 122 0.05 7.24 9.18
C SER A 122 1.23 7.51 8.23
N TRP A 123 2.17 8.32 8.69
CA TRP A 123 3.47 8.43 8.04
C TRP A 123 4.44 7.39 8.60
N SER A 124 5.56 7.21 7.89
CA SER A 124 6.59 6.26 8.29
C SER A 124 7.94 6.94 8.49
N THR A 125 8.70 6.45 9.47
CA THR A 125 10.13 6.67 9.54
C THR A 125 10.83 5.59 8.73
N MET A 126 11.75 5.96 7.86
CA MET A 126 12.61 4.99 7.18
C MET A 126 13.71 4.56 8.16
N ILE A 127 13.91 3.26 8.34
CA ILE A 127 14.94 2.69 9.20
C ILE A 127 15.83 1.72 8.42
N ASP A 128 17.08 1.56 8.84
CA ASP A 128 17.97 0.54 8.30
C ASP A 128 17.69 -0.85 8.87
N GLU A 129 18.48 -1.85 8.49
CA GLU A 129 18.36 -3.24 8.97
C GLU A 129 18.56 -3.38 10.50
N HIS A 130 19.21 -2.41 11.14
CA HIS A 130 19.46 -2.36 12.57
C HIS A 130 18.44 -1.50 13.34
N GLY A 131 17.39 -1.00 12.66
CA GLY A 131 16.37 -0.14 13.27
C GLY A 131 16.77 1.33 13.41
N LYS A 132 17.94 1.75 12.89
CA LYS A 132 18.39 3.15 12.96
C LYS A 132 17.70 4.01 11.92
N PRO A 133 17.16 5.20 12.29
CA PRO A 133 16.52 6.10 11.35
C PRO A 133 17.46 6.54 10.21
N LEU A 134 16.95 6.50 9.00
CA LEU A 134 17.62 7.00 7.79
C LEU A 134 17.33 8.50 7.59
N PRO A 135 18.25 9.26 6.94
CA PRO A 135 18.15 10.71 6.80
C PRO A 135 17.17 11.15 5.69
N TYR A 136 16.21 10.32 5.31
CA TYR A 136 15.19 10.64 4.30
C TYR A 136 13.84 10.06 4.68
N SER A 137 12.79 10.66 4.16
CA SER A 137 11.40 10.17 4.28
C SER A 137 10.67 10.38 2.96
N TRP A 138 9.74 9.49 2.66
CA TRP A 138 8.87 9.64 1.48
C TRP A 138 7.65 10.51 1.76
N ASP A 139 7.32 10.75 3.02
CA ASP A 139 6.18 11.58 3.43
C ASP A 139 6.44 13.09 3.27
N GLU A 140 7.72 13.52 3.23
CA GLU A 140 8.11 14.93 3.16
C GLU A 140 7.98 15.53 1.76
N THR A 141 7.71 14.69 0.75
CA THR A 141 7.56 15.17 -0.63
C THR A 141 6.21 15.83 -0.85
N LYS A 142 6.17 17.15 -0.77
CA LYS A 142 5.09 18.07 -1.23
C LYS A 142 3.67 17.65 -0.81
N ARG A 143 3.24 18.14 0.32
CA ARG A 143 1.83 18.08 0.75
C ARG A 143 1.01 19.05 -0.09
N PHE A 144 0.09 18.50 -0.85
CA PHE A 144 -0.86 19.32 -1.61
C PHE A 144 -2.16 19.59 -0.85
N CYS A 145 -2.39 18.93 0.28
CA CYS A 145 -3.55 19.11 1.14
C CYS A 145 -3.13 19.08 2.61
N ALA A 146 -3.90 19.74 3.47
CA ALA A 146 -3.73 19.61 4.91
C ALA A 146 -4.05 18.17 5.36
N PRO A 147 -3.38 17.64 6.41
CA PRO A 147 -3.76 16.36 7.00
C PRO A 147 -5.24 16.38 7.43
N GLY A 148 -5.92 15.24 7.27
CA GLY A 148 -7.32 15.19 7.64
C GLY A 148 -8.10 14.06 6.97
N VAL A 149 -9.39 14.35 6.74
CA VAL A 149 -10.32 13.44 6.07
C VAL A 149 -10.52 13.92 4.63
N TYR A 150 -10.35 13.02 3.68
CA TYR A 150 -10.44 13.30 2.25
C TYR A 150 -11.56 12.52 1.60
N ASP A 151 -12.25 13.16 0.67
CA ASP A 151 -13.15 12.47 -0.24
C ASP A 151 -12.38 11.60 -1.22
N SER A 152 -12.93 10.42 -1.50
CA SER A 152 -12.32 9.37 -2.32
C SER A 152 -11.81 9.86 -3.68
N ARG A 153 -12.69 10.44 -4.50
CA ARG A 153 -12.34 10.80 -5.88
C ARG A 153 -11.21 11.83 -5.98
N PRO A 154 -11.24 12.97 -5.27
CA PRO A 154 -10.13 13.93 -5.24
C PRO A 154 -8.84 13.30 -4.74
N PHE A 155 -8.90 12.48 -3.70
CA PHE A 155 -7.73 11.80 -3.15
C PHE A 155 -7.09 10.86 -4.17
N CYS A 156 -7.86 9.96 -4.77
CA CYS A 156 -7.37 9.03 -5.78
C CYS A 156 -6.80 9.75 -7.00
N LEU A 157 -7.48 10.79 -7.49
CA LEU A 157 -7.04 11.57 -8.64
C LEU A 157 -5.73 12.31 -8.38
N GLN A 158 -5.60 12.95 -7.23
CA GLN A 158 -4.44 13.79 -6.89
C GLN A 158 -3.25 12.97 -6.40
N ARG A 159 -3.49 11.89 -5.64
CA ARG A 159 -2.43 11.22 -4.90
C ARG A 159 -2.11 9.80 -5.40
N MET A 160 -3.05 9.14 -6.09
CA MET A 160 -2.88 7.74 -6.50
C MET A 160 -2.86 7.54 -8.03
N MET A 161 -3.08 8.58 -8.85
CA MET A 161 -3.10 8.46 -10.31
C MET A 161 -1.72 8.10 -10.88
N PHE A 162 -0.64 8.59 -10.30
CA PHE A 162 0.71 8.47 -10.85
C PHE A 162 1.69 7.66 -10.01
N LYS A 163 1.33 7.34 -8.79
CA LYS A 163 2.16 6.56 -7.84
C LYS A 163 1.30 5.88 -6.80
N ASN A 164 1.82 4.83 -6.21
CA ASN A 164 1.26 4.31 -4.96
C ASN A 164 1.62 5.26 -3.80
N LEU A 165 0.61 5.89 -3.18
CA LEU A 165 0.85 6.69 -1.98
C LEU A 165 1.05 5.80 -0.76
N MET A 166 0.37 4.65 -0.73
CA MET A 166 0.52 3.64 0.33
C MET A 166 1.73 2.76 0.02
N TYR A 167 2.92 3.36 0.06
CA TYR A 167 4.20 2.73 -0.31
C TYR A 167 4.63 1.59 0.63
N ASN A 168 3.92 1.40 1.74
CA ASN A 168 4.12 0.35 2.71
C ASN A 168 2.77 -0.06 3.31
N ALA A 169 2.44 -1.36 3.30
CA ALA A 169 1.18 -1.85 3.84
C ALA A 169 1.04 -1.61 5.35
N SER A 170 2.16 -1.68 6.07
CA SER A 170 2.20 -1.52 7.53
C SER A 170 1.74 -0.15 8.03
N MET A 171 1.64 0.85 7.15
CA MET A 171 1.19 2.20 7.51
C MET A 171 -0.34 2.38 7.48
N VAL A 172 -1.12 1.36 7.09
CA VAL A 172 -2.56 1.46 6.77
C VAL A 172 -3.41 0.54 7.62
N VAL A 173 -4.54 1.06 8.12
CA VAL A 173 -5.69 0.28 8.64
C VAL A 173 -6.89 0.55 7.75
N PHE A 174 -7.65 -0.49 7.39
CA PHE A 174 -8.78 -0.35 6.47
C PHE A 174 -9.98 -1.22 6.87
N ARG A 175 -11.19 -0.88 6.38
CA ARG A 175 -12.38 -1.70 6.57
C ARG A 175 -12.27 -3.00 5.81
N LYS A 176 -12.44 -4.13 6.50
CA LYS A 176 -12.36 -5.47 5.91
C LYS A 176 -13.32 -5.67 4.74
N GLU A 177 -14.55 -5.20 4.86
CA GLU A 177 -15.57 -5.35 3.82
C GLU A 177 -15.15 -4.78 2.46
N CYS A 178 -14.31 -3.72 2.46
CA CYS A 178 -13.82 -3.12 1.23
C CYS A 178 -12.90 -4.05 0.43
N ALA A 179 -12.26 -5.03 1.09
CA ALA A 179 -11.39 -5.98 0.42
C ALA A 179 -12.14 -6.89 -0.57
N ALA A 180 -13.43 -7.15 -0.33
CA ALA A 180 -14.27 -7.95 -1.22
C ALA A 180 -14.48 -7.31 -2.61
N ASN A 181 -14.31 -5.99 -2.72
CA ASN A 181 -14.50 -5.23 -3.95
C ASN A 181 -13.17 -4.86 -4.65
N VAL A 182 -12.05 -5.39 -4.17
CA VAL A 182 -10.75 -5.19 -4.81
C VAL A 182 -10.63 -6.08 -6.04
N ASN A 183 -10.14 -5.51 -7.14
CA ASN A 183 -9.88 -6.27 -8.36
C ASN A 183 -8.83 -7.36 -8.09
N PRO A 184 -9.18 -8.66 -8.26
CA PRO A 184 -8.28 -9.77 -7.93
C PRO A 184 -7.00 -9.80 -8.76
N GLN A 185 -6.91 -9.00 -9.80
CA GLN A 185 -5.70 -8.87 -10.63
C GLN A 185 -4.48 -8.38 -9.80
N PHE A 186 -4.69 -7.73 -8.65
CA PHE A 186 -3.59 -7.32 -7.78
C PHE A 186 -2.67 -8.48 -7.38
N MET A 187 -3.23 -9.70 -7.24
CA MET A 187 -2.49 -10.92 -6.93
C MET A 187 -1.67 -11.47 -8.11
N GLN A 188 -1.90 -10.99 -9.32
CA GLN A 188 -1.15 -11.40 -10.51
C GLN A 188 0.06 -10.52 -10.77
N TYR A 189 0.13 -9.37 -10.10
CA TYR A 189 1.27 -8.46 -10.17
C TYR A 189 2.38 -8.91 -9.21
N ARG A 190 3.62 -8.73 -9.62
CA ARG A 190 4.78 -9.08 -8.80
C ARG A 190 5.20 -7.93 -7.89
N HIS A 191 5.13 -6.70 -8.38
CA HIS A 191 5.73 -5.54 -7.71
C HIS A 191 4.75 -4.43 -7.36
N SER A 192 3.69 -4.25 -8.14
CA SER A 192 2.80 -3.09 -8.02
C SER A 192 1.36 -3.46 -7.63
N GLY A 193 1.11 -4.70 -7.23
CA GLY A 193 -0.23 -5.17 -6.87
C GLY A 193 -0.82 -4.43 -5.66
N ASP A 194 0.02 -4.00 -4.72
CA ASP A 194 -0.35 -3.16 -3.59
C ASP A 194 -0.98 -1.82 -4.04
N TRP A 195 -0.47 -1.20 -5.11
CA TRP A 195 -1.06 0.02 -5.63
C TRP A 195 -2.50 -0.19 -6.11
N LEU A 196 -2.76 -1.27 -6.83
CA LEU A 196 -4.12 -1.62 -7.26
C LEU A 196 -5.02 -1.89 -6.06
N PHE A 197 -4.53 -2.66 -5.08
CA PHE A 197 -5.25 -2.96 -3.84
C PHE A 197 -5.64 -1.70 -3.08
N TRP A 198 -4.69 -0.82 -2.79
CA TRP A 198 -4.95 0.42 -2.04
C TRP A 198 -5.82 1.41 -2.80
N PHE A 199 -5.68 1.49 -4.12
CA PHE A 199 -6.57 2.31 -4.94
C PHE A 199 -8.02 1.81 -4.85
N ASP A 200 -8.23 0.51 -4.96
CA ASP A 200 -9.57 -0.07 -4.89
C ASP A 200 -10.19 0.03 -3.49
N ILE A 201 -9.42 0.01 -2.41
CA ILE A 201 -9.92 0.37 -1.07
C ILE A 201 -10.28 1.85 -1.03
N ALA A 202 -9.36 2.75 -1.41
CA ALA A 202 -9.52 4.20 -1.28
C ALA A 202 -10.72 4.75 -2.08
N ARG A 203 -11.06 4.14 -3.23
CA ARG A 203 -12.19 4.60 -4.05
C ARG A 203 -13.57 4.30 -3.47
N GLN A 204 -13.68 3.53 -2.38
CA GLN A 204 -14.97 3.10 -1.82
C GLN A 204 -15.51 4.03 -0.73
N GLY A 205 -14.73 4.95 -0.20
CA GLY A 205 -15.16 5.87 0.84
C GLY A 205 -14.12 6.92 1.18
N LYS A 206 -14.29 7.61 2.30
CA LYS A 206 -13.33 8.62 2.76
C LYS A 206 -12.04 8.01 3.28
N ILE A 207 -10.99 8.79 3.22
CA ILE A 207 -9.65 8.41 3.65
C ILE A 207 -9.20 9.35 4.78
N CYS A 208 -8.70 8.79 5.89
CA CYS A 208 -8.16 9.55 7.01
C CYS A 208 -6.62 9.55 6.96
N GLU A 209 -6.01 10.73 6.98
CA GLU A 209 -4.54 10.88 7.11
C GLU A 209 -4.20 11.31 8.53
N VAL A 210 -3.40 10.50 9.23
CA VAL A 210 -2.84 10.79 10.55
C VAL A 210 -1.40 11.26 10.35
N PRO A 211 -1.11 12.56 10.52
CA PRO A 211 0.19 13.16 10.16
C PRO A 211 1.26 12.90 11.23
N GLN A 212 1.40 11.67 11.66
CA GLN A 212 2.35 11.21 12.66
C GLN A 212 3.15 10.04 12.10
N LYS A 213 4.43 9.98 12.39
CA LYS A 213 5.31 8.86 12.01
C LYS A 213 5.13 7.72 13.02
N LEU A 214 4.10 6.90 12.79
CA LEU A 214 3.72 5.80 13.69
C LEU A 214 4.12 4.41 13.16
N ASN A 215 4.65 4.36 11.95
CA ASN A 215 5.23 3.16 11.34
C ASN A 215 6.72 3.38 11.07
N SER A 216 7.54 2.35 11.28
CA SER A 216 8.94 2.33 10.90
C SER A 216 9.11 1.34 9.75
N PHE A 217 9.42 1.88 8.56
CA PHE A 217 9.58 1.14 7.32
C PHE A 217 11.03 0.75 7.11
N ARG A 218 11.33 -0.52 7.31
CA ARG A 218 12.70 -1.02 7.25
C ARG A 218 13.23 -1.12 5.83
N GLN A 219 14.50 -0.78 5.66
CA GLN A 219 15.24 -0.90 4.42
C GLN A 219 16.37 -1.90 4.62
N HIS A 220 16.38 -3.00 3.86
CA HIS A 220 17.42 -4.04 3.88
C HIS A 220 17.64 -4.62 2.48
N ALA A 221 18.76 -5.34 2.28
CA ALA A 221 19.18 -5.81 0.95
C ALA A 221 18.18 -6.78 0.29
N ASN A 222 17.51 -7.61 1.07
CA ASN A 222 16.63 -8.69 0.57
C ASN A 222 15.19 -8.23 0.30
N LYS A 223 14.94 -6.95 0.20
CA LYS A 223 13.61 -6.41 -0.03
C LYS A 223 13.13 -6.64 -1.46
N VAL A 224 11.90 -7.13 -1.64
CA VAL A 224 11.26 -7.31 -2.95
C VAL A 224 11.22 -5.99 -3.75
N SER A 225 11.04 -4.86 -3.07
CA SER A 225 11.06 -3.53 -3.70
C SER A 225 12.42 -3.14 -4.32
N ASN A 226 13.54 -3.72 -3.88
CA ASN A 226 14.86 -3.48 -4.49
C ASN A 226 14.96 -4.13 -5.89
N GLU A 227 14.36 -5.28 -6.10
CA GLU A 227 14.23 -5.88 -7.44
C GLU A 227 13.34 -5.03 -8.36
N ALA A 228 12.25 -4.47 -7.82
CA ALA A 228 11.33 -3.62 -8.55
C ALA A 228 12.00 -2.32 -9.05
N LEU A 229 12.90 -1.72 -8.26
CA LEU A 229 13.67 -0.54 -8.67
C LEU A 229 14.63 -0.83 -9.83
N GLN A 230 15.16 -2.05 -9.91
CA GLN A 230 16.09 -2.46 -10.98
C GLN A 230 15.36 -2.91 -12.25
N LYS A 231 14.14 -3.46 -12.12
CA LYS A 231 13.35 -4.03 -13.21
C LYS A 231 11.97 -3.40 -13.29
N ALA A 232 11.85 -2.08 -12.98
CA ALA A 232 10.54 -1.42 -12.90
C ALA A 232 9.62 -1.98 -13.99
N ASP A 233 8.65 -2.81 -13.59
CA ASP A 233 7.70 -3.37 -14.54
C ASP A 233 6.75 -2.25 -14.96
N LEU A 234 7.22 -1.48 -15.95
CA LEU A 234 6.42 -0.40 -16.50
C LEU A 234 5.09 -0.91 -17.06
N ALA A 235 5.00 -2.19 -17.40
CA ALA A 235 3.76 -2.78 -17.88
C ALA A 235 2.72 -2.87 -16.74
N GLU A 236 3.11 -3.34 -15.53
CA GLU A 236 2.23 -3.33 -14.38
C GLU A 236 1.77 -1.91 -14.03
N ILE A 237 2.72 -0.97 -13.94
CA ILE A 237 2.42 0.45 -13.66
C ILE A 237 1.42 1.02 -14.69
N CYS A 238 1.61 0.73 -15.97
CA CYS A 238 0.72 1.22 -17.03
C CYS A 238 -0.66 0.58 -16.98
N ALA A 239 -0.73 -0.72 -16.70
CA ALA A 239 -2.00 -1.43 -16.53
C ALA A 239 -2.79 -0.83 -15.37
N ILE A 240 -2.15 -0.58 -14.23
CA ILE A 240 -2.78 0.04 -13.07
C ILE A 240 -3.22 1.47 -13.39
N GLN A 241 -2.38 2.29 -14.02
CA GLN A 241 -2.77 3.65 -14.39
C GLN A 241 -3.93 3.69 -15.37
N GLN A 242 -3.96 2.77 -16.33
CA GLN A 242 -5.10 2.65 -17.24
C GLN A 242 -6.37 2.25 -16.50
N TYR A 243 -6.28 1.29 -15.58
CA TYR A 243 -7.39 0.89 -14.73
C TYR A 243 -7.89 2.06 -13.87
N VAL A 244 -6.99 2.75 -13.17
CA VAL A 244 -7.31 3.95 -12.34
C VAL A 244 -8.00 5.02 -13.19
N ALA A 245 -7.44 5.34 -14.36
CA ALA A 245 -8.00 6.35 -15.26
C ALA A 245 -9.41 6.01 -15.76
N GLN A 246 -9.66 4.74 -16.07
CA GLN A 246 -10.97 4.24 -16.50
C GLN A 246 -11.97 4.25 -15.34
N THR A 247 -11.58 3.75 -14.19
CA THR A 247 -12.42 3.69 -12.98
C THR A 247 -12.82 5.08 -12.49
N LEU A 248 -11.89 6.04 -12.51
CA LEU A 248 -12.18 7.44 -12.18
C LEU A 248 -12.91 8.19 -13.30
N GLN A 249 -13.15 7.57 -14.45
CA GLN A 249 -13.80 8.18 -15.60
C GLN A 249 -13.17 9.53 -15.97
N LEU A 250 -11.86 9.52 -16.25
CA LEU A 250 -11.16 10.75 -16.62
C LEU A 250 -11.83 11.44 -17.81
N ASN A 251 -11.98 12.76 -17.74
CA ASN A 251 -12.45 13.55 -18.86
C ASN A 251 -11.36 13.70 -19.95
N ASN A 252 -11.72 14.26 -21.11
CA ASN A 252 -10.80 14.40 -22.23
C ASN A 252 -9.54 15.22 -21.91
N TYR A 253 -9.66 16.27 -21.10
CA TYR A 253 -8.51 17.07 -20.66
C TYR A 253 -7.56 16.25 -19.80
N GLN A 254 -8.08 15.53 -18.82
CA GLN A 254 -7.30 14.66 -17.92
C GLN A 254 -6.60 13.53 -18.69
N TRP A 255 -7.29 12.91 -19.66
CA TRP A 255 -6.66 11.91 -20.54
C TRP A 255 -5.50 12.49 -21.36
N ARG A 256 -5.62 13.73 -21.86
CA ARG A 256 -4.53 14.42 -22.55
C ARG A 256 -3.34 14.67 -21.64
N CYS A 257 -3.58 15.15 -20.42
CA CYS A 257 -2.54 15.34 -19.41
C CYS A 257 -1.82 14.03 -19.09
N LEU A 258 -2.56 12.94 -18.87
CA LEU A 258 -2.01 11.62 -18.59
C LEU A 258 -1.11 11.16 -19.74
N ARG A 259 -1.58 11.18 -21.00
CA ARG A 259 -0.80 10.79 -22.17
C ARG A 259 0.45 11.65 -22.32
N GLY A 260 0.32 12.97 -22.25
CA GLY A 260 1.46 13.90 -22.35
C GLY A 260 2.54 13.64 -21.32
N ARG A 261 2.13 13.44 -20.04
CA ARG A 261 3.04 13.14 -18.93
C ARG A 261 3.74 11.81 -19.11
N GLN A 262 3.00 10.74 -19.40
CA GLN A 262 3.55 9.39 -19.46
C GLN A 262 4.41 9.17 -20.72
N SER A 263 4.01 9.71 -21.87
CA SER A 263 4.83 9.66 -23.08
C SER A 263 6.16 10.42 -22.89
N LYS A 264 6.14 11.58 -22.22
CA LYS A 264 7.37 12.32 -21.89
C LYS A 264 8.27 11.54 -20.95
N ARG A 265 7.68 10.87 -19.92
CA ARG A 265 8.42 10.02 -18.98
C ARG A 265 9.04 8.81 -19.71
N LEU A 266 8.28 8.12 -20.53
CA LEU A 266 8.78 6.98 -21.31
C LEU A 266 9.92 7.39 -22.25
N ASN A 267 9.77 8.52 -22.96
CA ASN A 267 10.82 9.01 -23.87
C ASN A 267 12.15 9.26 -23.14
N LYS A 268 12.10 9.77 -21.91
CA LYS A 268 13.27 10.04 -21.06
C LYS A 268 13.82 8.81 -20.33
N SER A 269 13.03 7.74 -20.21
CA SER A 269 13.45 6.52 -19.53
C SER A 269 14.50 5.76 -20.36
N GLN A 270 15.27 4.90 -19.71
CA GLN A 270 16.17 3.94 -20.35
C GLN A 270 15.49 2.59 -20.63
N TYR A 271 14.16 2.54 -20.59
CA TYR A 271 13.42 1.31 -20.84
C TYR A 271 13.75 0.76 -22.24
N PRO A 272 14.14 -0.52 -22.37
CA PRO A 272 14.71 -1.04 -23.61
C PRO A 272 13.69 -1.17 -24.74
N ASP A 273 12.44 -1.53 -24.42
CA ASP A 273 11.41 -1.79 -25.43
C ASP A 273 10.21 -0.82 -25.30
N LYS A 274 10.48 0.44 -25.62
CA LYS A 274 9.46 1.51 -25.55
C LYS A 274 8.34 1.32 -26.56
N GLU A 275 8.63 0.68 -27.69
CA GLU A 275 7.63 0.52 -28.76
C GLU A 275 6.58 -0.53 -28.40
N THR A 276 6.98 -1.65 -27.81
CA THR A 276 6.05 -2.64 -27.27
C THR A 276 5.12 -2.03 -26.23
N LEU A 277 5.63 -1.22 -25.30
CA LEU A 277 4.77 -0.52 -24.33
C LEU A 277 3.77 0.44 -25.00
N ARG A 278 4.17 1.16 -26.06
CA ARG A 278 3.25 2.04 -26.80
C ARG A 278 2.16 1.27 -27.51
N GLN A 279 2.48 0.10 -28.05
CA GLN A 279 1.51 -0.77 -28.70
C GLN A 279 0.55 -1.42 -27.69
N GLN A 280 1.07 -1.88 -26.57
CA GLN A 280 0.29 -2.52 -25.50
C GLN A 280 -0.62 -1.53 -24.76
N PHE A 281 -0.14 -0.29 -24.52
CA PHE A 281 -0.87 0.75 -23.79
C PHE A 281 -1.06 2.03 -24.60
N PRO A 282 -1.77 1.97 -25.75
CA PRO A 282 -1.92 3.14 -26.62
C PRO A 282 -2.67 4.29 -25.98
N LYS A 283 -3.62 4.02 -25.06
CA LYS A 283 -4.36 5.04 -24.32
C LYS A 283 -3.48 5.85 -23.38
N ILE A 284 -2.35 5.30 -22.95
CA ILE A 284 -1.39 5.92 -22.03
C ILE A 284 -0.24 6.60 -22.80
N TYR A 285 0.27 5.98 -23.88
CA TYR A 285 1.53 6.38 -24.49
C TYR A 285 1.44 6.95 -25.92
N LYS A 286 0.31 6.83 -26.64
CA LYS A 286 0.18 7.49 -27.96
C LYS A 286 -0.26 8.94 -27.76
N ALA A 287 0.71 9.79 -27.39
CA ALA A 287 0.47 11.22 -27.21
C ALA A 287 0.58 11.98 -28.55
N SER A 288 -0.37 12.84 -28.81
CA SER A 288 -0.35 13.85 -29.87
C SER A 288 0.36 15.13 -29.41
N PRO A 289 0.74 16.05 -30.31
CA PRO A 289 1.31 17.34 -29.91
C PRO A 289 0.44 18.12 -28.90
N ILE A 290 -0.90 18.07 -29.05
CA ILE A 290 -1.80 18.74 -28.14
C ILE A 290 -1.78 18.14 -26.72
N ASP A 291 -1.50 16.84 -26.57
CA ASP A 291 -1.38 16.18 -25.26
C ASP A 291 -0.16 16.73 -24.49
N TYR A 292 0.95 16.98 -25.18
CA TYR A 292 2.15 17.58 -24.56
C TYR A 292 1.91 19.03 -24.15
N VAL A 293 1.20 19.82 -25.00
CA VAL A 293 0.83 21.19 -24.67
C VAL A 293 -0.10 21.21 -23.47
N THR A 294 -1.14 20.35 -23.47
CA THR A 294 -2.12 20.24 -22.38
C THR A 294 -1.42 19.89 -21.07
N TYR A 295 -0.52 18.89 -21.08
CA TYR A 295 0.27 18.52 -19.90
C TYR A 295 1.17 19.66 -19.40
N THR A 296 1.78 20.43 -20.33
CA THR A 296 2.64 21.56 -19.93
C THR A 296 1.85 22.65 -19.26
N LEU A 297 0.67 23.00 -19.78
CA LEU A 297 -0.24 23.96 -19.16
C LEU A 297 -0.75 23.44 -17.80
N ASP A 298 -1.10 22.17 -17.71
CA ASP A 298 -1.55 21.56 -16.47
C ASP A 298 -0.47 21.60 -15.39
N LYS A 299 0.78 21.38 -15.74
CA LYS A 299 1.92 21.49 -14.80
C LYS A 299 2.04 22.90 -14.19
N LEU A 300 1.62 23.93 -14.93
CA LEU A 300 1.67 25.32 -14.45
C LEU A 300 0.43 25.69 -13.61
N PHE A 301 -0.74 25.21 -13.98
CA PHE A 301 -2.03 25.69 -13.45
C PHE A 301 -2.86 24.64 -12.73
N ASN A 302 -2.46 23.33 -12.81
CA ASN A 302 -3.16 22.20 -12.19
C ASN A 302 -4.68 22.10 -12.49
N PHE A 303 -5.07 22.38 -13.71
CA PHE A 303 -6.49 22.32 -14.14
C PHE A 303 -7.06 20.88 -14.12
N SER A 304 -6.21 19.85 -14.25
CA SER A 304 -6.65 18.45 -14.21
C SER A 304 -6.99 17.97 -12.80
N GLY A 305 -6.44 18.61 -11.78
CA GLY A 305 -6.44 18.10 -10.42
C GLY A 305 -5.59 16.85 -10.21
N MET A 306 -4.74 16.47 -11.19
CA MET A 306 -3.82 15.33 -11.13
C MET A 306 -2.41 15.84 -10.87
N GLN A 307 -1.77 15.40 -9.79
CA GLN A 307 -0.41 15.87 -9.43
C GLN A 307 0.60 14.74 -9.33
#